data_051e88aa39ac4387ce81940af067c5d4
#
_entry.id   051e88aa39ac4387ce81940af067c5d4
#
_cell.length_a   1.000
_cell.length_b   1.000
_cell.length_c   1.000
_cell.angle_alpha   90.00
_cell.angle_beta   90.00
_cell.angle_gamma   90.00
#
_symmetry.space_group_name_H-M   'P 1'
#
loop_
_entity.id
_entity.type
_entity.pdbx_description
1 polymer ?
#
loop_
_entity_poly.entity_id
_entity_poly.type
_entity_poly.pdbx_seq_one_letter_code
_entity_poly.pdbx_strand_id
1 'polypeptide(L)'
;MKRTLAILFLALSFYVQLVAQVSYDANMTNIVKVTYKETSVASVVIASNIQSYVSATVQGGIVNVVQKNTVGASTCGEIIYQLTGTSTNGSFILEGNYKATIELHGLSLTNPNGPAVNILNGKRIEIKPIEGTISTLIDGTSTVEDAWKAALYCKGHIEFKGKGTLNVYGNYAHAIYSKEYMSIKNCTINVCSAVKDALHCREYFLMESGKVSLRGFASDGIECNIDGTTSTGETAEHEDEDSGNIYIMGGTLLIDMSNSFGDSMKPDGKNIISADAMVDITNTTTILENASQTVHAVVVYNLLGAIIGVYESPQDLNTLPKGTYVIKNSSITKKISVL
;
A
#
# COMPACT_ATOMS: atom_id res chain seq x y z
N MET A 1 62.09 -25.37 35.38
CA MET A 1 61.66 -24.61 34.24
C MET A 1 60.53 -25.36 33.54
N LYS A 2 59.27 -24.96 33.76
CA LYS A 2 58.09 -25.54 33.10
C LYS A 2 57.71 -24.61 31.95
N ARG A 3 57.81 -25.11 30.72
CA ARG A 3 57.34 -24.37 29.52
C ARG A 3 55.85 -24.65 29.35
N THR A 4 55.02 -23.64 29.52
CA THR A 4 53.59 -23.68 29.23
C THR A 4 53.42 -23.42 27.75
N LEU A 5 52.90 -24.41 27.01
CA LEU A 5 52.56 -24.32 25.60
C LEU A 5 51.17 -23.68 25.49
N ALA A 6 51.09 -22.45 25.03
CA ALA A 6 49.82 -21.78 24.72
C ALA A 6 49.34 -22.24 23.36
N ILE A 7 48.23 -22.98 23.31
CA ILE A 7 47.56 -23.38 22.08
C ILE A 7 46.60 -22.23 21.70
N LEU A 8 46.97 -21.50 20.64
CA LEU A 8 46.14 -20.45 20.07
C LEU A 8 45.08 -21.11 19.14
N PHE A 9 43.84 -21.21 19.62
CA PHE A 9 42.72 -21.61 18.80
C PHE A 9 42.35 -20.44 17.87
N LEU A 10 42.73 -20.52 16.60
CA LEU A 10 42.25 -19.64 15.53
C LEU A 10 40.84 -20.09 15.15
N ALA A 11 39.80 -19.44 15.66
CA ALA A 11 38.43 -19.65 15.22
C ALA A 11 38.28 -19.05 13.84
N LEU A 12 38.41 -19.86 12.79
CA LEU A 12 38.07 -19.51 11.45
C LEU A 12 36.52 -19.44 11.35
N SER A 13 35.94 -18.27 11.53
CA SER A 13 34.54 -18.04 11.20
C SER A 13 34.38 -18.12 9.67
N PHE A 14 33.90 -19.26 9.20
CA PHE A 14 33.41 -19.36 7.82
C PHE A 14 32.16 -18.49 7.70
N TYR A 15 32.29 -17.27 7.21
CA TYR A 15 31.21 -16.53 6.63
C TYR A 15 30.80 -17.26 5.34
N VAL A 16 29.79 -18.11 5.43
CA VAL A 16 29.10 -18.59 4.25
C VAL A 16 28.37 -17.37 3.68
N GLN A 17 28.97 -16.70 2.71
CA GLN A 17 28.23 -15.78 1.85
C GLN A 17 27.18 -16.61 1.13
N LEU A 18 25.92 -16.49 1.58
CA LEU A 18 24.78 -17.04 0.88
C LEU A 18 24.67 -16.27 -0.44
N VAL A 19 25.23 -16.82 -1.50
CA VAL A 19 25.18 -16.20 -2.85
C VAL A 19 23.74 -16.24 -3.30
N ALA A 20 23.18 -15.07 -3.54
CA ALA A 20 21.87 -14.91 -4.11
C ALA A 20 21.79 -15.60 -5.48
N GLN A 21 20.86 -16.53 -5.61
CA GLN A 21 20.78 -17.34 -6.83
C GLN A 21 19.83 -16.68 -7.82
N VAL A 22 20.41 -15.87 -8.73
CA VAL A 22 19.75 -15.50 -9.98
C VAL A 22 20.04 -16.59 -11.00
N SER A 23 19.01 -17.16 -11.58
CA SER A 23 19.10 -18.20 -12.60
C SER A 23 18.24 -17.85 -13.83
N TYR A 24 18.43 -18.60 -14.91
CA TYR A 24 17.73 -18.37 -16.17
C TYR A 24 16.98 -19.62 -16.61
N ASP A 25 15.77 -19.43 -17.16
CA ASP A 25 14.92 -20.52 -17.64
C ASP A 25 14.48 -20.28 -19.09
N ALA A 26 14.81 -21.24 -19.97
CA ALA A 26 14.45 -21.19 -21.38
C ALA A 26 12.98 -21.57 -21.66
N ASN A 27 12.29 -22.18 -20.70
CA ASN A 27 10.88 -22.56 -20.83
C ASN A 27 9.90 -21.45 -20.44
N MET A 28 10.42 -20.33 -19.91
CA MET A 28 9.63 -19.13 -19.62
C MET A 28 9.80 -18.09 -20.72
N THR A 29 8.80 -17.26 -20.94
CA THR A 29 8.80 -16.15 -21.88
C THR A 29 8.36 -14.87 -21.20
N ASN A 30 9.18 -13.83 -21.22
CA ASN A 30 8.93 -12.51 -20.64
C ASN A 30 8.57 -12.52 -19.14
N ILE A 31 9.02 -13.52 -18.40
CA ILE A 31 8.70 -13.68 -16.98
C ILE A 31 9.97 -13.55 -16.13
N VAL A 32 9.84 -12.83 -15.03
CA VAL A 32 10.77 -12.86 -13.88
C VAL A 32 10.01 -13.44 -12.69
N LYS A 33 10.42 -14.60 -12.22
CA LYS A 33 9.83 -15.24 -11.05
C LYS A 33 10.67 -14.94 -9.81
N VAL A 34 10.06 -14.38 -8.78
CA VAL A 34 10.66 -14.13 -7.47
C VAL A 34 9.98 -15.00 -6.43
N THR A 35 10.75 -15.79 -5.71
CA THR A 35 10.26 -16.65 -4.64
C THR A 35 10.90 -16.25 -3.33
N TYR A 36 10.10 -15.77 -2.41
CA TYR A 36 10.51 -15.45 -1.04
C TYR A 36 10.47 -16.70 -0.17
N LYS A 37 11.41 -16.79 0.78
CA LYS A 37 11.59 -17.95 1.66
C LYS A 37 11.85 -17.47 3.07
N GLU A 38 10.77 -17.21 3.83
CA GLU A 38 10.77 -16.85 5.25
C GLU A 38 12.08 -16.16 5.74
N THR A 39 13.01 -16.96 6.24
CA THR A 39 14.31 -16.51 6.80
C THR A 39 15.49 -16.71 5.87
N SER A 40 15.27 -17.18 4.64
CA SER A 40 16.33 -17.48 3.68
C SER A 40 16.43 -16.41 2.59
N VAL A 41 17.49 -16.48 1.80
CA VAL A 41 17.68 -15.62 0.63
C VAL A 41 16.58 -15.92 -0.41
N ALA A 42 15.94 -14.89 -0.91
CA ALA A 42 14.99 -15.00 -2.01
C ALA A 42 15.69 -15.55 -3.27
N SER A 43 14.95 -16.21 -4.13
CA SER A 43 15.47 -16.68 -5.42
C SER A 43 14.76 -15.95 -6.56
N VAL A 44 15.54 -15.64 -7.61
CA VAL A 44 15.06 -14.99 -8.82
C VAL A 44 15.37 -15.87 -10.02
N VAL A 45 14.36 -16.15 -10.84
CA VAL A 45 14.50 -16.85 -12.12
C VAL A 45 14.04 -15.92 -13.22
N ILE A 46 14.91 -15.66 -14.20
CA ILE A 46 14.63 -14.77 -15.32
C ILE A 46 14.46 -15.62 -16.58
N ALA A 47 13.41 -15.39 -17.36
CA ALA A 47 13.24 -16.03 -18.65
C ALA A 47 14.44 -15.73 -19.56
N SER A 48 14.99 -16.75 -20.22
CA SER A 48 16.23 -16.61 -21.01
C SER A 48 16.10 -15.58 -22.14
N ASN A 49 14.91 -15.42 -22.70
CA ASN A 49 14.66 -14.45 -23.78
C ASN A 49 14.76 -12.97 -23.34
N ILE A 50 14.68 -12.68 -22.03
CA ILE A 50 14.81 -11.33 -21.49
C ILE A 50 16.06 -11.09 -20.64
N GLN A 51 16.99 -12.04 -20.57
CA GLN A 51 18.20 -11.92 -19.75
C GLN A 51 19.09 -10.72 -20.10
N SER A 52 19.03 -10.24 -21.36
CA SER A 52 19.75 -9.06 -21.81
C SER A 52 19.03 -7.74 -21.43
N TYR A 53 17.75 -7.80 -21.06
CA TYR A 53 16.88 -6.66 -20.78
C TYR A 53 16.61 -6.43 -19.30
N VAL A 54 16.83 -7.44 -18.46
CA VAL A 54 16.57 -7.39 -17.02
C VAL A 54 17.78 -7.84 -16.24
N SER A 55 18.06 -7.15 -15.15
CA SER A 55 19.00 -7.61 -14.13
C SER A 55 18.33 -7.66 -12.77
N ALA A 56 18.79 -8.53 -11.89
CA ALA A 56 18.30 -8.61 -10.54
C ALA A 56 19.46 -8.70 -9.54
N THR A 57 19.31 -8.06 -8.40
CA THR A 57 20.17 -8.22 -7.23
C THR A 57 19.32 -8.69 -6.06
N VAL A 58 19.89 -9.57 -5.24
CA VAL A 58 19.20 -10.15 -4.09
C VAL A 58 20.10 -10.06 -2.87
N GLN A 59 19.56 -9.49 -1.79
CA GLN A 59 20.24 -9.40 -0.51
C GLN A 59 19.27 -9.87 0.59
N GLY A 60 19.40 -11.11 1.01
CA GLY A 60 18.41 -11.71 1.91
C GLY A 60 17.03 -11.78 1.26
N GLY A 61 16.04 -11.17 1.89
CA GLY A 61 14.69 -11.01 1.36
C GLY A 61 14.50 -9.76 0.49
N ILE A 62 15.53 -8.91 0.32
CA ILE A 62 15.42 -7.71 -0.52
C ILE A 62 15.80 -8.08 -1.95
N VAL A 63 14.86 -7.90 -2.86
CA VAL A 63 15.02 -8.18 -4.30
C VAL A 63 14.86 -6.86 -5.06
N ASN A 64 15.93 -6.42 -5.73
CA ASN A 64 15.87 -5.30 -6.65
C ASN A 64 15.98 -5.82 -8.09
N VAL A 65 15.00 -5.47 -8.92
CA VAL A 65 14.95 -5.81 -10.35
C VAL A 65 14.98 -4.53 -11.17
N VAL A 66 15.88 -4.50 -12.14
CA VAL A 66 16.06 -3.34 -13.03
C VAL A 66 15.72 -3.74 -14.47
N GLN A 67 14.69 -3.09 -15.03
CA GLN A 67 14.47 -3.07 -16.47
C GLN A 67 15.48 -2.10 -17.09
N LYS A 68 16.25 -2.56 -18.04
CA LYS A 68 17.15 -1.68 -18.81
C LYS A 68 16.34 -0.76 -19.73
N ASN A 69 16.91 0.38 -20.09
CA ASN A 69 16.26 1.37 -20.98
C ASN A 69 15.98 0.84 -22.41
N THR A 70 16.46 -0.36 -22.74
CA THR A 70 16.21 -1.05 -24.01
C THR A 70 14.93 -1.88 -24.01
N VAL A 71 14.24 -2.01 -22.87
CA VAL A 71 12.92 -2.66 -22.79
C VAL A 71 11.90 -1.79 -23.51
N GLY A 72 11.14 -2.38 -24.44
CA GLY A 72 10.16 -1.67 -25.23
C GLY A 72 9.38 -2.59 -26.16
N ALA A 73 8.34 -2.08 -26.81
CA ALA A 73 7.46 -2.84 -27.70
C ALA A 73 8.21 -3.52 -28.87
N SER A 74 9.26 -2.89 -29.38
CA SER A 74 10.09 -3.41 -30.49
C SER A 74 11.16 -4.41 -30.06
N THR A 75 11.29 -4.67 -28.75
CA THR A 75 12.29 -5.59 -28.19
C THR A 75 11.62 -6.79 -27.53
N CYS A 76 11.54 -6.81 -26.20
CA CYS A 76 10.91 -7.91 -25.47
C CYS A 76 9.44 -7.63 -25.10
N GLY A 77 8.98 -6.39 -25.25
CA GLY A 77 7.64 -6.00 -24.80
C GLY A 77 7.50 -5.95 -23.29
N GLU A 78 6.28 -6.10 -22.82
CA GLU A 78 5.93 -6.07 -21.41
C GLU A 78 6.48 -7.31 -20.67
N ILE A 79 7.04 -7.07 -19.49
CA ILE A 79 7.61 -8.10 -18.62
C ILE A 79 6.69 -8.36 -17.45
N ILE A 80 6.47 -9.63 -17.14
CA ILE A 80 5.63 -10.09 -16.01
C ILE A 80 6.55 -10.49 -14.86
N TYR A 81 6.30 -9.91 -13.69
CA TYR A 81 7.00 -10.23 -12.44
C TYR A 81 6.08 -11.06 -11.56
N GLN A 82 6.35 -12.35 -11.41
CA GLN A 82 5.58 -13.27 -10.58
C GLN A 82 6.20 -13.34 -9.19
N LEU A 83 5.49 -12.83 -8.18
CA LEU A 83 5.94 -12.78 -6.80
C LEU A 83 5.19 -13.80 -5.97
N THR A 84 5.92 -14.66 -5.24
CA THR A 84 5.35 -15.71 -4.40
C THR A 84 6.16 -15.95 -3.13
N GLY A 85 5.56 -16.62 -2.17
CA GLY A 85 6.21 -17.02 -0.92
C GLY A 85 6.08 -15.99 0.20
N THR A 86 6.90 -16.14 1.24
CA THR A 86 6.79 -15.35 2.47
C THR A 86 8.17 -14.84 2.90
N SER A 87 8.22 -13.57 3.37
CA SER A 87 9.37 -13.03 4.07
C SER A 87 8.92 -12.00 5.10
N THR A 88 9.47 -12.10 6.31
CA THR A 88 9.28 -11.13 7.39
C THR A 88 10.31 -10.00 7.38
N ASN A 89 11.28 -10.07 6.47
CA ASN A 89 12.30 -9.03 6.24
C ASN A 89 12.66 -9.00 4.74
N GLY A 90 11.70 -8.59 3.91
CA GLY A 90 11.84 -8.60 2.47
C GLY A 90 11.19 -7.42 1.78
N SER A 91 11.67 -7.12 0.59
CA SER A 91 11.10 -6.08 -0.27
C SER A 91 11.28 -6.48 -1.75
N PHE A 92 10.29 -6.12 -2.57
CA PHE A 92 10.43 -6.14 -4.01
C PHE A 92 10.58 -4.71 -4.53
N ILE A 93 11.68 -4.42 -5.20
CA ILE A 93 11.98 -3.13 -5.78
C ILE A 93 12.03 -3.29 -7.31
N LEU A 94 11.25 -2.49 -8.03
CA LEU A 94 11.24 -2.47 -9.49
C LEU A 94 11.68 -1.11 -10.02
N GLU A 95 12.83 -1.08 -10.65
CA GLU A 95 13.33 0.06 -11.41
C GLU A 95 13.14 -0.16 -12.91
N GLY A 96 12.89 0.91 -13.66
CA GLY A 96 12.76 0.79 -15.09
C GLY A 96 12.03 1.96 -15.73
N ASN A 97 11.75 1.82 -17.02
CA ASN A 97 11.13 2.87 -17.82
C ASN A 97 10.17 2.33 -18.90
N TYR A 98 9.59 1.17 -18.66
CA TYR A 98 8.56 0.58 -19.51
C TYR A 98 7.49 -0.09 -18.67
N LYS A 99 6.26 -0.14 -19.18
CA LYS A 99 5.14 -0.79 -18.51
C LYS A 99 5.41 -2.23 -18.11
N ALA A 100 4.77 -2.69 -17.05
CA ALA A 100 4.98 -4.01 -16.50
C ALA A 100 3.75 -4.54 -15.79
N THR A 101 3.70 -5.86 -15.64
CA THR A 101 2.71 -6.55 -14.80
C THR A 101 3.39 -7.20 -13.61
N ILE A 102 2.88 -6.98 -12.40
CA ILE A 102 3.30 -7.65 -11.18
C ILE A 102 2.18 -8.58 -10.72
N GLU A 103 2.38 -9.88 -10.85
CA GLU A 103 1.44 -10.90 -10.41
C GLU A 103 1.75 -11.31 -8.96
N LEU A 104 0.74 -11.26 -8.08
CA LEU A 104 0.85 -11.65 -6.68
C LEU A 104 0.26 -13.05 -6.49
N HIS A 105 1.12 -14.04 -6.35
CA HIS A 105 0.78 -15.46 -6.21
C HIS A 105 0.76 -15.90 -4.74
N GLY A 106 -0.12 -15.32 -3.93
CA GLY A 106 -0.18 -15.62 -2.49
C GLY A 106 1.07 -15.12 -1.74
N LEU A 107 1.57 -13.95 -2.14
CA LEU A 107 2.73 -13.31 -1.54
C LEU A 107 2.41 -12.80 -0.12
N SER A 108 3.27 -13.08 0.85
CA SER A 108 3.26 -12.44 2.17
C SER A 108 4.60 -11.75 2.41
N LEU A 109 4.63 -10.43 2.33
CA LEU A 109 5.88 -9.68 2.35
C LEU A 109 5.82 -8.55 3.39
N THR A 110 6.73 -8.61 4.37
CA THR A 110 6.94 -7.56 5.36
C THR A 110 8.32 -6.96 5.17
N ASN A 111 8.39 -5.63 5.08
CA ASN A 111 9.64 -4.87 5.10
C ASN A 111 9.69 -3.95 6.32
N PRO A 112 10.48 -4.26 7.35
CA PRO A 112 10.59 -3.42 8.55
C PRO A 112 11.15 -2.00 8.30
N ASN A 113 11.81 -1.78 7.15
CA ASN A 113 12.59 -0.57 6.87
C ASN A 113 12.09 0.21 5.64
N GLY A 114 10.86 0.00 5.21
CA GLY A 114 10.28 0.71 4.08
C GLY A 114 9.17 -0.06 3.36
N PRO A 115 8.84 0.27 2.11
CA PRO A 115 7.82 -0.41 1.34
C PRO A 115 8.07 -1.92 1.19
N ALA A 116 7.02 -2.73 1.34
CA ALA A 116 7.08 -4.14 0.97
C ALA A 116 7.23 -4.29 -0.56
N VAL A 117 6.47 -3.47 -1.31
CA VAL A 117 6.62 -3.36 -2.77
C VAL A 117 6.90 -1.90 -3.12
N ASN A 118 8.05 -1.66 -3.75
CA ASN A 118 8.56 -0.34 -4.10
C ASN A 118 8.76 -0.24 -5.62
N ILE A 119 7.91 0.49 -6.30
CA ILE A 119 7.95 0.62 -7.76
C ILE A 119 8.51 1.99 -8.10
N LEU A 120 9.77 2.01 -8.51
CA LEU A 120 10.49 3.22 -8.93
C LEU A 120 10.39 3.47 -10.45
N ASN A 121 9.57 2.69 -11.12
CA ASN A 121 9.22 2.84 -12.52
C ASN A 121 8.06 3.84 -12.66
N GLY A 122 8.25 4.88 -13.47
CA GLY A 122 7.27 5.95 -13.70
C GLY A 122 6.27 5.66 -14.84
N LYS A 123 6.10 4.41 -15.23
CA LYS A 123 5.13 3.99 -16.25
C LYS A 123 3.96 3.25 -15.63
N ARG A 124 2.98 2.86 -16.45
CA ARG A 124 1.84 2.06 -16.04
C ARG A 124 2.27 0.68 -15.52
N ILE A 125 1.90 0.37 -14.31
CA ILE A 125 2.18 -0.91 -13.66
C ILE A 125 0.87 -1.58 -13.29
N GLU A 126 0.59 -2.72 -13.91
CA GLU A 126 -0.52 -3.57 -13.53
C GLU A 126 -0.14 -4.40 -12.29
N ILE A 127 -0.92 -4.31 -11.23
CA ILE A 127 -0.80 -5.17 -10.03
C ILE A 127 -1.94 -6.18 -10.08
N LYS A 128 -1.58 -7.46 -10.14
CA LYS A 128 -2.54 -8.54 -10.39
C LYS A 128 -2.56 -9.57 -9.28
N PRO A 129 -3.41 -9.40 -8.24
CA PRO A 129 -3.67 -10.49 -7.30
C PRO A 129 -4.30 -11.67 -8.04
N ILE A 130 -3.68 -12.84 -7.93
CA ILE A 130 -4.08 -14.04 -8.70
C ILE A 130 -5.31 -14.70 -8.04
N GLU A 131 -6.27 -15.09 -8.87
CA GLU A 131 -7.51 -15.75 -8.45
C GLU A 131 -7.25 -16.93 -7.49
N GLY A 132 -8.04 -16.99 -6.42
CA GLY A 132 -7.92 -18.03 -5.40
C GLY A 132 -6.76 -17.81 -4.41
N THR A 133 -5.99 -16.71 -4.54
CA THR A 133 -4.90 -16.39 -3.61
C THR A 133 -5.20 -15.16 -2.78
N ILE A 134 -4.56 -15.10 -1.62
CA ILE A 134 -4.53 -13.94 -0.73
C ILE A 134 -3.07 -13.51 -0.59
N SER A 135 -2.79 -12.28 -0.96
CA SER A 135 -1.47 -11.68 -0.77
C SER A 135 -1.52 -10.61 0.32
N THR A 136 -0.42 -10.42 1.05
CA THR A 136 -0.32 -9.47 2.16
C THR A 136 0.96 -8.67 2.04
N LEU A 137 0.85 -7.34 2.13
CA LEU A 137 1.96 -6.40 2.12
C LEU A 137 1.96 -5.59 3.41
N ILE A 138 3.11 -5.52 4.06
CA ILE A 138 3.29 -4.83 5.34
C ILE A 138 4.60 -4.04 5.29
N ASP A 139 4.55 -2.74 5.54
CA ASP A 139 5.76 -1.93 5.74
C ASP A 139 6.14 -1.83 7.23
N GLY A 140 7.31 -1.24 7.48
CA GLY A 140 7.76 -0.92 8.83
C GLY A 140 7.23 0.43 9.32
N THR A 141 7.63 0.79 10.54
CA THR A 141 7.32 2.10 11.13
C THR A 141 8.32 3.19 10.73
N SER A 142 9.30 2.84 9.90
CA SER A 142 10.33 3.75 9.36
C SER A 142 10.62 3.41 7.91
N THR A 143 11.24 4.35 7.20
CA THR A 143 11.70 4.15 5.81
C THR A 143 13.11 4.70 5.67
N VAL A 144 13.87 4.16 4.72
CA VAL A 144 15.22 4.64 4.37
C VAL A 144 15.16 5.88 3.47
N GLU A 145 14.02 6.14 2.84
CA GLU A 145 13.79 7.29 1.96
C GLU A 145 12.40 7.87 2.25
N ASP A 146 12.36 9.10 2.75
CA ASP A 146 11.10 9.77 3.15
C ASP A 146 10.08 9.91 2.02
N ALA A 147 10.54 9.83 0.76
CA ALA A 147 9.65 9.83 -0.41
C ALA A 147 8.82 8.54 -0.54
N TRP A 148 9.26 7.42 0.05
CA TRP A 148 8.60 6.11 -0.04
C TRP A 148 7.58 5.92 1.08
N LYS A 149 6.43 6.53 0.94
CA LYS A 149 5.45 6.75 2.01
C LYS A 149 4.33 5.71 2.06
N ALA A 150 4.55 4.45 1.68
CA ALA A 150 3.49 3.43 1.69
C ALA A 150 4.03 2.00 1.74
N ALA A 151 3.20 1.06 2.15
CA ALA A 151 3.52 -0.37 2.07
C ALA A 151 3.62 -0.86 0.60
N LEU A 152 2.76 -0.32 -0.28
CA LEU A 152 2.90 -0.39 -1.72
C LEU A 152 3.07 1.02 -2.26
N TYR A 153 4.28 1.35 -2.68
CA TYR A 153 4.62 2.64 -3.28
C TYR A 153 4.86 2.49 -4.78
N CYS A 154 4.31 3.41 -5.57
CA CYS A 154 4.56 3.50 -7.01
C CYS A 154 4.85 4.93 -7.45
N LYS A 155 5.91 5.08 -8.24
CA LYS A 155 6.27 6.35 -8.87
C LYS A 155 5.42 6.66 -10.11
N GLY A 156 4.86 5.64 -10.75
CA GLY A 156 4.01 5.77 -11.93
C GLY A 156 2.55 5.44 -11.62
N HIS A 157 1.82 5.06 -12.65
CA HIS A 157 0.41 4.67 -12.58
C HIS A 157 0.24 3.28 -12.00
N ILE A 158 -0.78 3.06 -11.17
CA ILE A 158 -1.15 1.72 -10.68
C ILE A 158 -2.51 1.31 -11.26
N GLU A 159 -2.55 0.14 -11.89
CA GLU A 159 -3.79 -0.52 -12.28
C GLU A 159 -3.93 -1.85 -11.54
N PHE A 160 -4.86 -1.93 -10.60
CA PHE A 160 -5.20 -3.19 -9.96
C PHE A 160 -6.15 -3.98 -10.83
N LYS A 161 -5.71 -5.14 -11.31
CA LYS A 161 -6.52 -6.07 -12.11
C LYS A 161 -6.33 -7.50 -11.60
N GLY A 162 -7.31 -8.34 -11.77
CA GLY A 162 -7.24 -9.73 -11.31
C GLY A 162 -8.45 -10.08 -10.46
N LYS A 163 -8.45 -11.26 -9.84
CA LYS A 163 -9.59 -11.75 -9.06
C LYS A 163 -9.19 -12.24 -7.68
N GLY A 164 -7.92 -12.08 -7.31
CA GLY A 164 -7.43 -12.43 -5.98
C GLY A 164 -7.68 -11.33 -4.95
N THR A 165 -7.15 -11.55 -3.75
CA THR A 165 -7.24 -10.63 -2.63
C THR A 165 -5.87 -10.09 -2.28
N LEU A 166 -5.80 -8.76 -2.04
CA LEU A 166 -4.63 -8.07 -1.52
C LEU A 166 -4.98 -7.40 -0.18
N ASN A 167 -4.27 -7.78 0.87
CA ASN A 167 -4.31 -7.13 2.18
C ASN A 167 -3.09 -6.21 2.34
N VAL A 168 -3.29 -4.98 2.83
CA VAL A 168 -2.22 -4.00 2.98
C VAL A 168 -2.25 -3.38 4.38
N TYR A 169 -1.07 -3.27 4.99
CA TYR A 169 -0.84 -2.63 6.28
C TYR A 169 0.21 -1.53 6.11
N GLY A 170 -0.21 -0.28 6.18
CA GLY A 170 0.64 0.91 6.08
C GLY A 170 1.04 1.41 7.47
N ASN A 171 2.16 0.93 7.99
CA ASN A 171 2.61 1.26 9.35
C ASN A 171 3.48 2.52 9.40
N TYR A 172 3.96 3.03 8.26
CA TYR A 172 4.74 4.26 8.19
C TYR A 172 3.90 5.48 7.83
N ALA A 173 3.14 5.41 6.73
CA ALA A 173 2.29 6.51 6.28
C ALA A 173 1.01 5.98 5.60
N HIS A 174 0.97 5.91 4.27
CA HIS A 174 -0.18 5.41 3.54
C HIS A 174 -0.11 3.88 3.39
N ALA A 175 -1.23 3.21 3.15
CA ALA A 175 -1.17 1.80 2.79
C ALA A 175 -0.74 1.62 1.33
N ILE A 176 -1.39 2.31 0.40
CA ILE A 176 -1.05 2.32 -1.03
C ILE A 176 -0.88 3.76 -1.50
N TYR A 177 0.22 4.02 -2.20
CA TYR A 177 0.53 5.34 -2.75
C TYR A 177 0.95 5.23 -4.21
N SER A 178 0.28 6.00 -5.09
CA SER A 178 0.68 6.22 -6.48
C SER A 178 1.00 7.70 -6.71
N LYS A 179 2.08 8.01 -7.43
CA LYS A 179 2.39 9.40 -7.82
C LYS A 179 1.56 9.89 -9.00
N GLU A 180 0.90 8.99 -9.66
CA GLU A 180 0.03 9.20 -10.80
C GLU A 180 -1.34 8.61 -10.49
N TYR A 181 -2.18 8.29 -11.49
CA TYR A 181 -3.49 7.72 -11.24
C TYR A 181 -3.46 6.32 -10.59
N MET A 182 -4.58 5.97 -9.99
CA MET A 182 -4.83 4.63 -9.46
C MET A 182 -6.18 4.11 -9.99
N SER A 183 -6.17 2.93 -10.61
CA SER A 183 -7.41 2.27 -11.03
C SER A 183 -7.57 0.87 -10.45
N ILE A 184 -8.84 0.45 -10.23
CA ILE A 184 -9.18 -0.83 -9.62
C ILE A 184 -10.27 -1.53 -10.43
N LYS A 185 -10.00 -2.80 -10.80
CA LYS A 185 -10.92 -3.64 -11.58
C LYS A 185 -10.87 -5.10 -11.15
N ASN A 186 -12.02 -5.65 -10.78
CA ASN A 186 -12.28 -7.08 -10.49
C ASN A 186 -11.62 -7.68 -9.23
N CYS A 187 -10.61 -7.05 -8.63
CA CYS A 187 -9.92 -7.61 -7.46
C CYS A 187 -10.56 -7.20 -6.13
N THR A 188 -10.13 -7.85 -5.05
CA THR A 188 -10.43 -7.46 -3.68
C THR A 188 -9.20 -6.80 -3.05
N ILE A 189 -9.35 -5.56 -2.59
CA ILE A 189 -8.31 -4.82 -1.87
C ILE A 189 -8.81 -4.50 -0.47
N ASN A 190 -8.07 -4.95 0.54
CA ASN A 190 -8.33 -4.64 1.93
C ASN A 190 -7.17 -3.81 2.49
N VAL A 191 -7.39 -2.55 2.79
CA VAL A 191 -6.50 -1.79 3.67
C VAL A 191 -6.90 -2.12 5.10
N CYS A 192 -5.99 -2.71 5.85
CA CYS A 192 -6.20 -3.15 7.22
C CYS A 192 -5.73 -2.11 8.25
N SER A 193 -4.73 -1.31 7.88
CA SER A 193 -4.25 -0.16 8.65
C SER A 193 -3.51 0.84 7.76
N ALA A 194 -3.54 2.13 8.13
CA ALA A 194 -2.65 3.16 7.60
C ALA A 194 -2.45 4.26 8.66
N VAL A 195 -1.22 4.75 8.79
CA VAL A 195 -0.90 5.88 9.71
C VAL A 195 -1.41 7.20 9.14
N LYS A 196 -1.57 7.27 7.81
CA LYS A 196 -2.21 8.38 7.07
C LYS A 196 -3.40 7.86 6.28
N ASP A 197 -3.42 8.10 4.98
CA ASP A 197 -4.53 7.73 4.11
C ASP A 197 -4.48 6.24 3.77
N ALA A 198 -5.64 5.63 3.61
CA ALA A 198 -5.69 4.25 3.16
C ALA A 198 -5.20 4.13 1.72
N LEU A 199 -5.74 4.93 0.80
CA LEU A 199 -5.30 5.05 -0.59
C LEU A 199 -4.96 6.50 -0.89
N HIS A 200 -3.80 6.73 -1.50
CA HIS A 200 -3.39 8.05 -1.94
C HIS A 200 -2.91 7.99 -3.38
N CYS A 201 -3.46 8.81 -4.24
CA CYS A 201 -3.01 8.94 -5.63
C CYS A 201 -3.05 10.40 -6.08
N ARG A 202 -2.55 10.63 -7.28
CA ARG A 202 -2.68 11.90 -7.97
C ARG A 202 -3.42 11.70 -9.29
N GLU A 203 -3.62 12.75 -10.05
CA GLU A 203 -4.35 12.79 -11.31
C GLU A 203 -5.82 12.40 -11.14
N TYR A 204 -6.13 11.12 -10.99
CA TYR A 204 -7.47 10.63 -10.68
C TYR A 204 -7.45 9.26 -9.98
N PHE A 205 -8.53 8.94 -9.29
CA PHE A 205 -8.82 7.60 -8.78
C PHE A 205 -10.02 7.03 -9.54
N LEU A 206 -9.93 5.77 -10.00
CA LEU A 206 -10.99 5.10 -10.72
C LEU A 206 -11.25 3.70 -10.16
N MET A 207 -12.46 3.44 -9.67
CA MET A 207 -12.93 2.10 -9.34
C MET A 207 -14.01 1.67 -10.34
N GLU A 208 -13.67 0.75 -11.25
CA GLU A 208 -14.62 0.21 -12.23
C GLU A 208 -15.44 -0.94 -11.65
N SER A 209 -14.84 -1.80 -10.83
CA SER A 209 -15.48 -3.00 -10.27
C SER A 209 -14.60 -3.62 -9.18
N GLY A 210 -15.07 -4.73 -8.58
CA GLY A 210 -14.38 -5.45 -7.52
C GLY A 210 -14.84 -5.01 -6.13
N LYS A 211 -14.00 -5.25 -5.13
CA LYS A 211 -14.31 -4.90 -3.74
C LYS A 211 -13.13 -4.20 -3.08
N VAL A 212 -13.37 -3.02 -2.54
CA VAL A 212 -12.40 -2.26 -1.75
C VAL A 212 -12.93 -2.08 -0.34
N SER A 213 -12.13 -2.43 0.67
CA SER A 213 -12.46 -2.25 2.08
C SER A 213 -11.33 -1.49 2.76
N LEU A 214 -11.63 -0.31 3.27
CA LEU A 214 -10.68 0.59 3.92
C LEU A 214 -11.02 0.71 5.38
N ARG A 215 -10.07 0.35 6.26
CA ARG A 215 -10.24 0.44 7.71
C ARG A 215 -8.92 0.71 8.42
N GLY A 216 -8.99 1.17 9.66
CA GLY A 216 -7.81 1.36 10.50
C GLY A 216 -6.83 2.42 10.01
N PHE A 217 -7.27 3.35 9.19
CA PHE A 217 -6.49 4.50 8.72
C PHE A 217 -6.78 5.73 9.57
N ALA A 218 -5.81 6.65 9.68
CA ALA A 218 -5.92 7.78 10.59
C ALA A 218 -6.24 9.13 9.89
N SER A 219 -5.98 9.25 8.58
CA SER A 219 -6.29 10.44 7.77
C SER A 219 -7.46 10.15 6.82
N ASP A 220 -7.25 10.20 5.52
CA ASP A 220 -8.30 10.07 4.53
C ASP A 220 -8.46 8.61 4.05
N GLY A 221 -9.69 8.22 3.69
CA GLY A 221 -9.94 6.90 3.11
C GLY A 221 -9.33 6.82 1.71
N ILE A 222 -9.70 7.74 0.83
CA ILE A 222 -9.11 7.93 -0.49
C ILE A 222 -8.77 9.40 -0.64
N GLU A 223 -7.49 9.74 -0.83
CA GLU A 223 -7.05 11.07 -1.19
C GLU A 223 -6.59 11.08 -2.66
N CYS A 224 -7.08 12.02 -3.44
CA CYS A 224 -6.69 12.22 -4.84
C CYS A 224 -6.38 13.68 -5.11
N ASN A 225 -5.10 13.96 -5.41
CA ASN A 225 -4.62 15.31 -5.64
C ASN A 225 -4.39 15.58 -7.13
N ILE A 226 -4.51 16.84 -7.54
CA ILE A 226 -3.99 17.32 -8.82
C ILE A 226 -2.47 17.34 -8.75
N ASP A 227 -1.79 16.80 -9.75
CA ASP A 227 -0.31 16.79 -9.82
C ASP A 227 0.25 18.03 -10.53
N GLY A 228 -0.53 18.65 -11.41
CA GLY A 228 -0.10 19.77 -12.23
C GLY A 228 0.70 19.36 -13.48
N THR A 229 0.70 18.06 -13.78
CA THR A 229 1.35 17.49 -14.96
C THR A 229 0.35 16.70 -15.78
N THR A 230 0.45 16.75 -17.09
CA THR A 230 -0.33 15.85 -17.96
C THR A 230 0.29 14.47 -17.95
N SER A 231 -0.54 13.44 -17.89
CA SER A 231 -0.11 12.05 -18.04
C SER A 231 0.62 11.85 -19.38
N THR A 232 1.73 11.15 -19.35
CA THR A 232 2.60 10.99 -20.51
C THR A 232 2.44 9.63 -21.19
N GLY A 233 1.24 9.27 -21.53
CA GLY A 233 1.21 8.37 -22.65
C GLY A 233 1.12 6.90 -22.40
N GLU A 234 0.21 6.47 -21.57
CA GLU A 234 -0.33 5.12 -21.70
C GLU A 234 -1.84 5.27 -21.91
N THR A 235 -2.38 4.56 -22.87
CA THR A 235 -3.79 4.65 -23.26
C THR A 235 -4.71 4.07 -22.19
N ALA A 236 -5.03 4.86 -21.18
CA ALA A 236 -6.15 4.63 -20.27
C ALA A 236 -7.33 5.50 -20.71
N GLU A 237 -8.54 5.20 -20.26
CA GLU A 237 -9.75 5.94 -20.60
C GLU A 237 -9.66 7.43 -20.21
N HIS A 238 -8.88 7.75 -19.20
CA HIS A 238 -8.65 9.10 -18.65
C HIS A 238 -7.17 9.52 -18.75
N GLU A 239 -6.47 9.11 -19.78
CA GLU A 239 -5.00 9.16 -19.89
C GLU A 239 -4.39 10.55 -19.64
N ASP A 240 -5.01 11.59 -20.16
CA ASP A 240 -4.51 12.97 -20.03
C ASP A 240 -5.25 13.73 -18.93
N GLU A 241 -5.96 13.05 -18.05
CA GLU A 241 -6.77 13.67 -17.02
C GLU A 241 -5.94 13.91 -15.75
N ASP A 242 -5.75 15.17 -15.41
CA ASP A 242 -5.21 15.61 -14.11
C ASP A 242 -6.29 16.41 -13.38
N SER A 243 -7.41 15.74 -13.11
CA SER A 243 -8.60 16.37 -12.56
C SER A 243 -8.69 16.35 -11.05
N GLY A 244 -7.90 15.50 -10.38
CA GLY A 244 -8.05 15.20 -8.96
C GLY A 244 -9.38 14.53 -8.62
N ASN A 245 -10.09 13.95 -9.59
CA ASN A 245 -11.39 13.34 -9.37
C ASN A 245 -11.28 11.93 -8.78
N ILE A 246 -12.30 11.57 -7.99
CA ILE A 246 -12.52 10.20 -7.53
C ILE A 246 -13.75 9.65 -8.23
N TYR A 247 -13.56 8.65 -9.10
CA TYR A 247 -14.60 7.96 -9.84
C TYR A 247 -14.89 6.59 -9.19
N ILE A 248 -16.12 6.38 -8.74
CA ILE A 248 -16.61 5.06 -8.28
C ILE A 248 -17.70 4.63 -9.27
N MET A 249 -17.30 3.92 -10.33
CA MET A 249 -18.15 3.58 -11.45
C MET A 249 -18.86 2.24 -11.28
N GLY A 250 -18.39 1.39 -10.34
CA GLY A 250 -19.01 0.11 -10.02
C GLY A 250 -18.30 -0.62 -8.89
N GLY A 251 -18.81 -1.80 -8.53
CA GLY A 251 -18.27 -2.62 -7.45
C GLY A 251 -18.71 -2.19 -6.05
N THR A 252 -17.98 -2.61 -5.03
CA THR A 252 -18.30 -2.36 -3.62
C THR A 252 -17.15 -1.65 -2.93
N LEU A 253 -17.38 -0.43 -2.46
CA LEU A 253 -16.45 0.35 -1.65
C LEU A 253 -16.98 0.46 -0.21
N LEU A 254 -16.23 -0.09 0.73
CA LEU A 254 -16.53 -0.04 2.16
C LEU A 254 -15.47 0.82 2.86
N ILE A 255 -15.87 1.88 3.55
CA ILE A 255 -14.95 2.78 4.26
C ILE A 255 -15.36 2.86 5.72
N ASP A 256 -14.51 2.34 6.61
CA ASP A 256 -14.69 2.44 8.06
C ASP A 256 -13.90 3.62 8.62
N MET A 257 -14.60 4.70 8.91
CA MET A 257 -14.06 5.96 9.43
C MET A 257 -13.83 5.96 10.94
N SER A 258 -14.04 4.84 11.65
CA SER A 258 -14.02 4.79 13.12
C SER A 258 -12.70 5.25 13.75
N ASN A 259 -11.59 5.12 13.04
CA ASN A 259 -10.25 5.57 13.48
C ASN A 259 -9.73 6.80 12.73
N SER A 260 -10.50 7.34 11.78
CA SER A 260 -10.07 8.44 10.93
C SER A 260 -10.41 9.81 11.51
N PHE A 261 -9.52 10.76 11.28
CA PHE A 261 -9.74 12.20 11.53
C PHE A 261 -9.90 12.99 10.20
N GLY A 262 -9.78 12.34 9.06
CA GLY A 262 -9.91 12.91 7.72
C GLY A 262 -11.28 12.70 7.09
N ASP A 263 -11.28 12.71 5.77
CA ASP A 263 -12.45 12.49 4.93
C ASP A 263 -12.51 11.05 4.41
N SER A 264 -13.71 10.54 4.16
CA SER A 264 -13.86 9.22 3.53
C SER A 264 -13.29 9.21 2.11
N MET A 265 -13.57 10.26 1.35
CA MET A 265 -13.04 10.53 0.02
C MET A 265 -12.73 12.01 -0.11
N LYS A 266 -11.48 12.34 -0.38
CA LYS A 266 -10.95 13.72 -0.47
C LYS A 266 -10.33 13.95 -1.84
N PRO A 267 -11.13 14.34 -2.84
CA PRO A 267 -10.64 14.75 -4.14
C PRO A 267 -10.25 16.24 -4.14
N ASP A 268 -9.22 16.62 -4.88
CA ASP A 268 -9.01 18.02 -5.28
C ASP A 268 -10.08 18.46 -6.29
N GLY A 269 -10.59 17.51 -7.08
CA GLY A 269 -11.68 17.69 -8.01
C GLY A 269 -13.06 17.34 -7.40
N LYS A 270 -13.67 16.26 -7.89
CA LYS A 270 -15.03 15.83 -7.51
C LYS A 270 -15.09 14.36 -7.17
N ASN A 271 -16.04 14.00 -6.31
CA ASN A 271 -16.49 12.62 -6.15
C ASN A 271 -17.59 12.35 -7.18
N ILE A 272 -17.39 11.35 -8.04
CA ILE A 272 -18.32 10.94 -9.12
C ILE A 272 -18.66 9.47 -8.85
N ILE A 273 -19.90 9.23 -8.41
CA ILE A 273 -20.36 7.91 -8.01
C ILE A 273 -21.49 7.46 -8.93
N SER A 274 -21.31 6.36 -9.62
CA SER A 274 -22.33 5.74 -10.46
C SER A 274 -23.43 5.09 -9.61
N ALA A 275 -24.63 5.01 -10.16
CA ALA A 275 -25.73 4.27 -9.56
C ALA A 275 -25.46 2.75 -9.46
N ASP A 276 -24.55 2.23 -10.25
CA ASP A 276 -24.13 0.81 -10.25
C ASP A 276 -23.07 0.50 -9.15
N ALA A 277 -22.55 1.50 -8.48
CA ALA A 277 -21.59 1.37 -7.40
C ALA A 277 -22.29 1.26 -6.04
N MET A 278 -21.84 0.32 -5.22
CA MET A 278 -22.20 0.26 -3.82
C MET A 278 -21.12 0.96 -2.97
N VAL A 279 -21.47 2.07 -2.33
CA VAL A 279 -20.57 2.78 -1.42
C VAL A 279 -21.21 2.79 -0.02
N ASP A 280 -20.51 2.20 0.94
CA ASP A 280 -20.90 2.17 2.34
C ASP A 280 -19.82 2.82 3.19
N ILE A 281 -20.16 3.93 3.83
CA ILE A 281 -19.28 4.70 4.70
C ILE A 281 -19.81 4.55 6.12
N THR A 282 -19.14 3.72 6.90
CA THR A 282 -19.47 3.53 8.29
C THR A 282 -18.68 4.54 9.12
N ASN A 283 -19.41 5.44 9.72
CA ASN A 283 -18.90 6.35 10.75
C ASN A 283 -19.35 5.78 12.10
N THR A 284 -18.85 4.58 12.43
CA THR A 284 -19.08 4.05 13.77
C THR A 284 -18.29 4.89 14.76
N THR A 285 -18.84 6.06 15.07
CA THR A 285 -18.80 6.52 16.44
C THR A 285 -19.56 5.46 17.21
N THR A 286 -18.93 4.35 17.52
CA THR A 286 -19.37 3.51 18.62
C THR A 286 -19.14 4.35 19.86
N ILE A 287 -20.11 5.20 20.17
CA ILE A 287 -20.35 5.61 21.52
C ILE A 287 -20.58 4.27 22.18
N LEU A 288 -19.63 3.86 23.01
CA LEU A 288 -19.57 2.58 23.69
C LEU A 288 -20.93 2.21 24.30
N GLU A 289 -21.71 1.40 23.61
CA GLU A 289 -22.88 0.75 24.18
C GLU A 289 -22.53 -0.51 25.00
N ASN A 290 -21.23 -0.78 25.22
CA ASN A 290 -20.79 -1.88 26.06
C ASN A 290 -19.62 -1.50 26.94
N ALA A 291 -19.86 -0.69 27.98
CA ALA A 291 -19.06 -0.79 29.18
C ALA A 291 -19.89 -0.38 30.39
N SER A 292 -20.20 -1.35 31.18
CA SER A 292 -20.32 -1.21 32.63
C SER A 292 -18.94 -0.78 33.17
N GLN A 293 -18.47 0.40 32.78
CA GLN A 293 -17.32 1.09 33.35
C GLN A 293 -17.68 2.57 33.50
N THR A 294 -17.39 3.10 34.67
CA THR A 294 -17.53 4.49 35.09
C THR A 294 -17.28 5.49 33.96
N VAL A 295 -18.33 6.13 33.50
CA VAL A 295 -18.31 7.14 32.45
C VAL A 295 -17.47 8.32 32.95
N HIS A 296 -16.27 8.48 32.41
CA HIS A 296 -15.51 9.72 32.64
C HIS A 296 -16.04 10.80 31.70
N ALA A 297 -16.38 11.95 32.28
CA ALA A 297 -16.83 13.12 31.56
C ALA A 297 -15.91 13.44 30.37
N VAL A 298 -16.50 13.78 29.24
CA VAL A 298 -15.75 14.23 28.04
C VAL A 298 -15.80 15.74 27.91
N VAL A 299 -14.68 16.36 27.66
CA VAL A 299 -14.57 17.78 27.32
C VAL A 299 -14.72 17.93 25.81
N VAL A 300 -15.64 18.80 25.39
CA VAL A 300 -15.89 19.11 23.98
C VAL A 300 -15.25 20.43 23.63
N TYR A 301 -14.49 20.44 22.54
CA TYR A 301 -13.82 21.62 21.98
C TYR A 301 -14.36 21.93 20.59
N ASN A 302 -14.42 23.20 20.22
CA ASN A 302 -14.54 23.57 18.81
C ASN A 302 -13.21 23.39 18.07
N LEU A 303 -13.20 23.56 16.73
CA LEU A 303 -12.00 23.43 15.91
C LEU A 303 -10.92 24.49 16.19
N LEU A 304 -11.26 25.57 16.92
CA LEU A 304 -10.30 26.60 17.36
C LEU A 304 -9.69 26.28 18.73
N GLY A 305 -10.05 25.12 19.32
CA GLY A 305 -9.55 24.69 20.63
C GLY A 305 -10.28 25.29 21.83
N ALA A 306 -11.38 26.04 21.63
CA ALA A 306 -12.17 26.58 22.73
C ALA A 306 -13.09 25.49 23.28
N ILE A 307 -13.21 25.40 24.63
CA ILE A 307 -14.12 24.47 25.31
C ILE A 307 -15.57 24.91 25.06
N ILE A 308 -16.38 23.98 24.53
CA ILE A 308 -17.81 24.14 24.31
C ILE A 308 -18.59 23.67 25.54
N GLY A 309 -18.13 22.59 26.17
CA GLY A 309 -18.78 22.05 27.37
C GLY A 309 -18.08 20.78 27.87
N VAL A 310 -18.56 20.33 29.03
CA VAL A 310 -18.20 19.04 29.64
C VAL A 310 -19.47 18.22 29.73
N TYR A 311 -19.46 17.02 29.20
CA TYR A 311 -20.61 16.14 29.06
C TYR A 311 -20.34 14.83 29.79
N GLU A 312 -21.25 14.44 30.67
CA GLU A 312 -21.10 13.25 31.52
C GLU A 312 -21.61 11.97 30.83
N SER A 313 -22.42 12.14 29.76
CA SER A 313 -22.97 11.03 28.98
C SER A 313 -22.81 11.26 27.49
N PRO A 314 -22.50 10.21 26.70
CA PRO A 314 -22.50 10.28 25.24
C PRO A 314 -23.82 10.77 24.63
N GLN A 315 -24.94 10.50 25.30
CA GLN A 315 -26.27 10.94 24.85
C GLN A 315 -26.43 12.46 24.92
N ASP A 316 -25.72 13.12 25.83
CA ASP A 316 -25.72 14.57 25.96
C ASP A 316 -25.05 15.28 24.79
N LEU A 317 -24.16 14.58 24.06
CA LEU A 317 -23.51 15.11 22.86
C LEU A 317 -24.50 15.37 21.72
N ASN A 318 -25.66 14.73 21.73
CA ASN A 318 -26.73 14.96 20.75
C ASN A 318 -27.40 16.34 20.92
N THR A 319 -27.13 17.02 22.02
CA THR A 319 -27.61 18.38 22.27
C THR A 319 -26.71 19.45 21.65
N LEU A 320 -25.56 19.07 21.15
CA LEU A 320 -24.64 19.98 20.46
C LEU A 320 -25.29 20.51 19.17
N PRO A 321 -25.09 21.78 18.84
CA PRO A 321 -25.44 22.30 17.51
C PRO A 321 -24.74 21.51 16.39
N LYS A 322 -25.37 21.51 15.20
CA LYS A 322 -24.72 20.93 14.02
C LYS A 322 -23.32 21.52 13.80
N GLY A 323 -22.34 20.68 13.64
CA GLY A 323 -20.97 21.14 13.52
C GLY A 323 -19.94 20.05 13.80
N THR A 324 -18.68 20.43 13.67
CA THR A 324 -17.54 19.55 13.94
C THR A 324 -16.86 19.95 15.24
N TYR A 325 -16.59 18.97 16.09
CA TYR A 325 -16.03 19.16 17.44
C TYR A 325 -14.88 18.18 17.69
N VAL A 326 -14.04 18.49 18.67
CA VAL A 326 -13.05 17.58 19.23
C VAL A 326 -13.51 17.20 20.63
N ILE A 327 -13.67 15.92 20.91
CA ILE A 327 -13.95 15.41 22.26
C ILE A 327 -12.68 14.86 22.87
N LYS A 328 -12.47 15.09 24.16
CA LYS A 328 -11.30 14.62 24.90
C LYS A 328 -11.69 14.15 26.29
N ASN A 329 -11.15 13.00 26.71
CA ASN A 329 -11.11 12.55 28.10
C ASN A 329 -9.71 12.03 28.44
N SER A 330 -9.53 11.38 29.60
CA SER A 330 -8.25 10.84 30.05
C SER A 330 -7.64 9.79 29.11
N SER A 331 -8.45 9.16 28.24
CA SER A 331 -8.04 8.01 27.42
C SER A 331 -8.22 8.23 25.92
N ILE A 332 -9.05 9.22 25.51
CA ILE A 332 -9.45 9.41 24.11
C ILE A 332 -9.38 10.89 23.75
N THR A 333 -8.86 11.18 22.57
CA THR A 333 -9.08 12.45 21.85
C THR A 333 -9.65 12.10 20.49
N LYS A 334 -10.85 12.58 20.17
CA LYS A 334 -11.56 12.23 18.93
C LYS A 334 -12.30 13.44 18.35
N LYS A 335 -12.28 13.57 17.02
CA LYS A 335 -13.12 14.52 16.27
C LYS A 335 -14.48 13.87 16.03
N ILE A 336 -15.55 14.61 16.25
CA ILE A 336 -16.93 14.18 15.98
C ILE A 336 -17.64 15.22 15.11
N SER A 337 -18.59 14.77 14.29
CA SER A 337 -19.49 15.64 13.54
C SER A 337 -20.92 15.39 14.02
N VAL A 338 -21.61 16.47 14.38
CA VAL A 338 -23.05 16.47 14.71
C VAL A 338 -23.79 16.94 13.47
N LEU A 339 -24.64 16.10 12.88
CA LEU A 339 -25.35 16.31 11.61
C LEU A 339 -26.70 17.01 11.80
#